data_1c6ff666649925d3970eabf9c7002582
#
_entry.id   1c6ff666649925d3970eabf9c7002582
#
_cell.length_a   1.000
_cell.length_b   1.000
_cell.length_c   1.000
_cell.angle_alpha   90.00
_cell.angle_beta   90.00
_cell.angle_gamma   90.00
#
_symmetry.space_group_name_H-M   'P 1'
#
loop_
_entity.id
_entity.type
_entity.pdbx_description
1 polymer ?
#
loop_
_entity_poly.entity_id
_entity_poly.type
_entity_poly.pdbx_seq_one_letter_code
_entity_poly.pdbx_strand_id
1 'polypeptide(L)'
;MVKSIDFIDKSIFNYLQEDDYAVFIATTGLCDGIRLNDGVVWVQYNEDNHITAVIATGKNDRKLVFSSENADTDELQFIIGNSDRNELDKKYLLKKNVANSVVEKGIDKSLYWRIKNLNRETIETNGEISVFKALLNSMGKCEGALISVNDTDVSGGFITFSQKISLITDIYTNEQHRNMGYGKEIVEKLLNLSVNENVYLISKEHNLEFYKKCGFEIVKEIYV
;
A
#
# COMPACT_ATOMS: atom_id res chain seq x y z
N MET A 1 3.84 3.51 -28.02
CA MET A 1 2.34 3.52 -27.92
C MET A 1 1.93 3.36 -26.47
N VAL A 2 1.13 4.30 -25.94
CA VAL A 2 0.61 4.25 -24.57
C VAL A 2 -0.85 3.80 -24.57
N LYS A 3 -1.21 2.95 -23.61
CA LYS A 3 -2.59 2.49 -23.40
C LYS A 3 -2.96 2.62 -21.91
N SER A 4 -4.17 3.09 -21.63
CA SER A 4 -4.75 2.93 -20.29
C SER A 4 -5.17 1.47 -20.09
N ILE A 5 -5.00 0.99 -18.87
CA ILE A 5 -5.37 -0.37 -18.50
C ILE A 5 -6.24 -0.36 -17.24
N ASP A 6 -7.26 -1.19 -17.26
CA ASP A 6 -8.15 -1.39 -16.10
C ASP A 6 -7.77 -2.64 -15.29
N PHE A 7 -6.85 -3.44 -15.82
CA PHE A 7 -6.44 -4.72 -15.24
C PHE A 7 -4.92 -4.87 -15.28
N ILE A 8 -4.30 -5.23 -14.16
CA ILE A 8 -2.87 -5.54 -14.09
C ILE A 8 -2.68 -7.01 -14.47
N ASP A 9 -2.01 -7.24 -15.57
CA ASP A 9 -1.58 -8.57 -15.98
C ASP A 9 -0.18 -8.92 -15.45
N LYS A 10 0.26 -10.14 -15.72
CA LYS A 10 1.58 -10.62 -15.31
C LYS A 10 2.74 -9.82 -15.90
N SER A 11 2.57 -9.15 -17.04
CA SER A 11 3.64 -8.41 -17.71
C SER A 11 4.07 -7.20 -16.88
N ILE A 12 3.10 -6.49 -16.27
CA ILE A 12 3.38 -5.36 -15.39
C ILE A 12 4.09 -5.85 -14.11
N PHE A 13 3.62 -6.96 -13.53
CA PHE A 13 4.30 -7.56 -12.37
C PHE A 13 5.75 -7.93 -12.66
N ASN A 14 6.04 -8.38 -13.88
CA ASN A 14 7.39 -8.73 -14.28
C ASN A 14 8.26 -7.50 -14.56
N TYR A 15 7.63 -6.42 -15.03
CA TYR A 15 8.31 -5.16 -15.33
C TYR A 15 8.70 -4.40 -14.06
N LEU A 16 7.79 -4.28 -13.09
CA LEU A 16 8.05 -3.58 -11.85
C LEU A 16 8.94 -4.42 -10.93
N GLN A 17 10.06 -3.84 -10.49
CA GLN A 17 10.84 -4.40 -9.40
C GLN A 17 9.98 -4.46 -8.14
N GLU A 18 10.35 -5.31 -7.18
CA GLU A 18 9.54 -5.56 -5.99
C GLU A 18 9.23 -4.29 -5.19
N ASP A 19 10.23 -3.43 -4.98
CA ASP A 19 10.07 -2.16 -4.26
C ASP A 19 9.15 -1.19 -5.04
N ASP A 20 9.31 -1.10 -6.36
CA ASP A 20 8.45 -0.28 -7.21
C ASP A 20 7.02 -0.82 -7.25
N TYR A 21 6.86 -2.13 -7.22
CA TYR A 21 5.56 -2.77 -7.11
C TYR A 21 4.86 -2.46 -5.79
N ALA A 22 5.61 -2.41 -4.68
CA ALA A 22 5.06 -2.00 -3.38
C ALA A 22 4.56 -0.55 -3.41
N VAL A 23 5.34 0.37 -4.00
CA VAL A 23 4.91 1.77 -4.20
C VAL A 23 3.70 1.85 -5.11
N PHE A 24 3.70 1.09 -6.20
CA PHE A 24 2.58 1.03 -7.15
C PHE A 24 1.28 0.61 -6.47
N ILE A 25 1.27 -0.51 -5.72
CA ILE A 25 0.07 -0.97 -4.99
C ILE A 25 -0.40 0.07 -3.98
N ALA A 26 0.53 0.64 -3.22
CA ALA A 26 0.19 1.61 -2.18
C ALA A 26 -0.44 2.90 -2.74
N THR A 27 -0.06 3.28 -3.97
CA THR A 27 -0.54 4.52 -4.63
C THR A 27 -1.84 4.29 -5.39
N THR A 28 -1.91 3.22 -6.16
CA THR A 28 -3.07 2.93 -7.01
C THR A 28 -4.17 2.20 -6.26
N GLY A 29 -3.82 1.51 -5.17
CA GLY A 29 -4.70 0.55 -4.53
C GLY A 29 -5.06 -0.65 -5.41
N LEU A 30 -4.35 -0.86 -6.51
CA LEU A 30 -4.50 -2.04 -7.35
C LEU A 30 -3.71 -3.19 -6.76
N CYS A 31 -4.39 -4.24 -6.32
CA CYS A 31 -3.78 -5.46 -5.82
C CYS A 31 -4.30 -6.66 -6.60
N ASP A 32 -3.42 -7.33 -7.35
CA ASP A 32 -3.75 -8.53 -8.15
C ASP A 32 -5.03 -8.37 -9.01
N GLY A 33 -5.20 -7.22 -9.64
CA GLY A 33 -6.34 -6.90 -10.49
C GLY A 33 -7.57 -6.36 -9.76
N ILE A 34 -7.51 -6.19 -8.44
CA ILE A 34 -8.59 -5.61 -7.64
C ILE A 34 -8.23 -4.16 -7.33
N ARG A 35 -9.13 -3.25 -7.65
CA ARG A 35 -8.90 -1.80 -7.55
C ARG A 35 -9.44 -1.22 -6.24
N LEU A 36 -8.61 -0.46 -5.53
CA LEU A 36 -8.97 0.30 -4.33
C LEU A 36 -9.48 1.72 -4.61
N ASN A 37 -8.95 2.35 -5.65
CA ASN A 37 -9.14 3.77 -5.96
C ASN A 37 -9.54 3.96 -7.43
N ASP A 38 -10.01 5.16 -7.78
CA ASP A 38 -10.28 5.58 -9.16
C ASP A 38 -9.00 5.93 -9.96
N GLY A 39 -7.83 5.56 -9.47
CA GLY A 39 -6.56 5.76 -10.16
C GLY A 39 -6.54 5.07 -11.52
N VAL A 40 -5.94 5.69 -12.52
CA VAL A 40 -5.76 5.12 -13.86
C VAL A 40 -4.31 4.67 -14.01
N VAL A 41 -4.12 3.56 -14.68
CA VAL A 41 -2.79 3.06 -15.02
C VAL A 41 -2.62 3.11 -16.53
N TRP A 42 -1.52 3.70 -16.98
CA TRP A 42 -1.10 3.66 -18.38
C TRP A 42 0.17 2.84 -18.50
N VAL A 43 0.28 2.13 -19.59
CA VAL A 43 1.46 1.35 -19.93
C VAL A 43 1.95 1.77 -21.30
N GLN A 44 3.23 2.10 -21.39
CA GLN A 44 3.89 2.36 -22.65
C GLN A 44 4.57 1.08 -23.15
N TYR A 45 4.40 0.81 -24.42
CA TYR A 45 5.03 -0.31 -25.12
C TYR A 45 5.92 0.20 -26.26
N ASN A 46 7.06 -0.45 -26.49
CA ASN A 46 7.86 -0.26 -27.70
C ASN A 46 7.24 -1.00 -28.91
N GLU A 47 7.93 -0.95 -30.05
CA GLU A 47 7.50 -1.61 -31.29
C GLU A 47 7.40 -3.13 -31.17
N ASP A 48 8.19 -3.74 -30.29
CA ASP A 48 8.22 -5.18 -30.01
C ASP A 48 7.20 -5.61 -28.93
N ASN A 49 6.28 -4.73 -28.53
CA ASN A 49 5.31 -4.93 -27.45
C ASN A 49 5.94 -5.20 -26.06
N HIS A 50 7.17 -4.77 -25.80
CA HIS A 50 7.73 -4.79 -24.48
C HIS A 50 7.34 -3.52 -23.70
N ILE A 51 7.06 -3.66 -22.41
CA ILE A 51 6.76 -2.52 -21.52
C ILE A 51 8.03 -1.68 -21.36
N THR A 52 7.91 -0.37 -21.62
CA THR A 52 8.98 0.61 -21.41
C THR A 52 8.68 1.59 -20.30
N ALA A 53 7.40 1.79 -19.98
CA ALA A 53 7.01 2.56 -18.81
C ALA A 53 5.64 2.12 -18.25
N VAL A 54 5.46 2.34 -16.95
CA VAL A 54 4.18 2.25 -16.25
C VAL A 54 3.94 3.57 -15.54
N ILE A 55 2.79 4.19 -15.79
CA ILE A 55 2.35 5.42 -15.11
C ILE A 55 1.12 5.09 -14.29
N ALA A 56 1.16 5.43 -13.02
CA ALA A 56 0.03 5.23 -12.12
C ALA A 56 -0.45 6.57 -11.58
N THR A 57 -1.76 6.83 -11.64
CA THR A 57 -2.36 7.97 -10.94
C THR A 57 -2.96 7.52 -9.62
N GLY A 58 -2.65 8.26 -8.58
CA GLY A 58 -3.27 8.12 -7.27
C GLY A 58 -4.36 9.17 -7.03
N LYS A 59 -4.82 9.29 -5.80
CA LYS A 59 -5.70 10.39 -5.38
C LYS A 59 -5.06 11.76 -5.70
N ASN A 60 -5.90 12.74 -6.07
CA ASN A 60 -5.50 14.11 -6.40
C ASN A 60 -4.62 14.23 -7.65
N ASP A 61 -4.85 13.41 -8.66
CA ASP A 61 -4.10 13.40 -9.93
C ASP A 61 -2.59 13.22 -9.79
N ARG A 62 -2.12 12.75 -8.65
CA ARG A 62 -0.71 12.42 -8.42
C ARG A 62 -0.31 11.28 -9.32
N LYS A 63 0.83 11.44 -10.01
CA LYS A 63 1.32 10.46 -10.98
C LYS A 63 2.66 9.90 -10.54
N LEU A 64 2.74 8.58 -10.48
CA LEU A 64 3.98 7.84 -10.34
C LEU A 64 4.40 7.30 -11.70
N VAL A 65 5.67 7.45 -12.02
CA VAL A 65 6.24 7.00 -13.27
C VAL A 65 7.36 6.01 -12.99
N PHE A 66 7.23 4.83 -13.55
CA PHE A 66 8.25 3.79 -13.58
C PHE A 66 8.66 3.60 -15.02
N SER A 67 9.83 4.11 -15.42
CA SER A 67 10.30 4.07 -16.81
C SER A 67 11.67 3.43 -16.92
N SER A 68 11.89 2.71 -18.01
CA SER A 68 13.20 2.23 -18.43
C SER A 68 13.91 3.31 -19.25
N GLU A 69 15.21 3.08 -19.53
CA GLU A 69 16.01 3.97 -20.40
C GLU A 69 15.47 4.06 -21.84
N ASN A 70 14.69 3.06 -22.27
CA ASN A 70 14.10 2.97 -23.59
C ASN A 70 12.68 3.57 -23.66
N ALA A 71 12.22 4.28 -22.65
CA ALA A 71 10.92 4.92 -22.64
C ALA A 71 10.91 6.15 -23.55
N ASP A 72 9.82 6.33 -24.32
CA ASP A 72 9.58 7.54 -25.07
C ASP A 72 9.13 8.65 -24.11
N THR A 73 10.05 9.57 -23.81
CA THR A 73 9.83 10.64 -22.86
C THR A 73 8.81 11.67 -23.30
N ASP A 74 8.69 11.92 -24.61
CA ASP A 74 7.74 12.91 -25.13
C ASP A 74 6.30 12.38 -25.00
N GLU A 75 6.09 11.09 -25.31
CA GLU A 75 4.80 10.43 -25.13
C GLU A 75 4.42 10.35 -23.64
N LEU A 76 5.39 10.10 -22.75
CA LEU A 76 5.16 10.11 -21.29
C LEU A 76 4.80 11.51 -20.79
N GLN A 77 5.46 12.55 -21.27
CA GLN A 77 5.21 13.93 -20.85
C GLN A 77 3.80 14.40 -21.24
N PHE A 78 3.27 13.94 -22.35
CA PHE A 78 1.90 14.20 -22.75
C PHE A 78 0.88 13.67 -21.71
N ILE A 79 1.13 12.50 -21.12
CA ILE A 79 0.26 11.89 -20.10
C ILE A 79 0.50 12.50 -18.72
N ILE A 80 1.76 12.74 -18.37
CA ILE A 80 2.14 13.30 -17.07
C ILE A 80 1.62 14.75 -16.96
N GLY A 81 1.62 15.50 -18.08
CA GLY A 81 1.31 16.92 -18.10
C GLY A 81 2.34 17.74 -17.33
N ASN A 82 2.10 19.04 -17.23
CA ASN A 82 2.87 19.92 -16.35
C ASN A 82 2.35 19.77 -14.92
N SER A 83 2.64 18.67 -14.27
CA SER A 83 2.39 18.56 -12.83
C SER A 83 3.39 19.44 -12.10
N ASP A 84 2.91 20.48 -11.44
CA ASP A 84 3.73 21.27 -10.52
C ASP A 84 4.28 20.33 -9.44
N ARG A 85 5.60 20.06 -9.50
CA ARG A 85 6.32 19.20 -8.55
C ARG A 85 6.38 19.80 -7.13
N ASN A 86 5.79 20.96 -6.91
CA ASN A 86 6.00 21.79 -5.72
C ASN A 86 5.21 21.35 -4.48
N GLU A 87 4.32 20.35 -4.57
CA GLU A 87 3.48 19.91 -3.44
C GLU A 87 3.53 18.40 -3.16
N LEU A 88 4.56 17.70 -3.61
CA LEU A 88 4.65 16.26 -3.32
C LEU A 88 5.16 16.04 -1.89
N ASP A 89 4.36 15.37 -1.09
CA ASP A 89 4.78 14.93 0.25
C ASP A 89 5.90 13.89 0.14
N LYS A 90 7.06 14.19 0.71
CA LYS A 90 8.13 13.21 0.85
C LYS A 90 7.71 12.11 1.81
N LYS A 91 7.79 10.87 1.35
CA LYS A 91 7.54 9.67 2.15
C LYS A 91 8.67 8.66 1.95
N TYR A 92 8.62 7.61 2.71
CA TYR A 92 9.63 6.56 2.71
C TYR A 92 8.97 5.21 2.56
N LEU A 93 9.47 4.41 1.61
CA LEU A 93 9.15 3.00 1.51
C LEU A 93 10.07 2.24 2.48
N LEU A 94 9.47 1.48 3.37
CA LEU A 94 10.18 0.65 4.34
C LEU A 94 9.88 -0.82 4.05
N LYS A 95 10.88 -1.66 4.31
CA LYS A 95 10.82 -3.11 4.11
C LYS A 95 11.27 -3.84 5.36
N LYS A 96 10.65 -4.98 5.62
CA LYS A 96 11.10 -5.97 6.60
C LYS A 96 10.92 -7.37 6.04
N ASN A 97 11.92 -8.21 6.22
CA ASN A 97 11.82 -9.62 5.91
C ASN A 97 11.28 -10.38 7.12
N VAL A 98 10.33 -11.26 6.89
CA VAL A 98 9.71 -12.10 7.92
C VAL A 98 9.71 -13.57 7.47
N ALA A 99 9.68 -14.49 8.41
CA ALA A 99 9.41 -15.88 8.08
C ALA A 99 7.96 -16.04 7.64
N ASN A 100 7.72 -16.82 6.58
CA ASN A 100 6.37 -17.12 6.11
C ASN A 100 5.58 -17.81 7.23
N SER A 101 4.40 -17.28 7.53
CA SER A 101 3.46 -17.92 8.44
C SER A 101 2.28 -18.47 7.66
N VAL A 102 1.92 -19.73 7.96
CA VAL A 102 0.64 -20.29 7.51
C VAL A 102 -0.38 -19.89 8.57
N VAL A 103 -1.16 -18.86 8.28
CA VAL A 103 -2.23 -18.42 9.19
C VAL A 103 -3.56 -19.01 8.71
N GLU A 104 -4.27 -19.69 9.62
CA GLU A 104 -5.68 -19.99 9.38
C GLU A 104 -6.46 -18.68 9.38
N LYS A 105 -7.03 -18.35 8.23
CA LYS A 105 -7.74 -17.10 8.00
C LYS A 105 -9.17 -17.22 8.47
N GLY A 106 -9.50 -16.49 9.53
CA GLY A 106 -10.88 -16.33 9.99
C GLY A 106 -11.44 -14.99 9.53
N ILE A 107 -12.66 -14.98 8.97
CA ILE A 107 -13.31 -13.75 8.50
C ILE A 107 -14.11 -13.15 9.67
N ASP A 108 -13.60 -12.12 10.31
CA ASP A 108 -14.38 -11.26 11.20
C ASP A 108 -14.71 -9.92 10.51
N LYS A 109 -15.89 -9.84 9.92
CA LYS A 109 -16.36 -8.62 9.23
C LYS A 109 -16.49 -7.42 10.19
N SER A 110 -16.69 -7.65 11.49
CA SER A 110 -16.81 -6.59 12.48
C SER A 110 -15.47 -5.90 12.72
N LEU A 111 -14.37 -6.63 12.60
CA LEU A 111 -13.00 -6.16 12.81
C LEU A 111 -12.67 -4.93 11.97
N TYR A 112 -13.09 -4.90 10.69
CA TYR A 112 -12.79 -3.80 9.78
C TYR A 112 -13.46 -2.50 10.21
N TRP A 113 -14.69 -2.58 10.68
CA TRP A 113 -15.43 -1.43 11.19
C TRP A 113 -14.84 -0.93 12.51
N ARG A 114 -14.37 -1.83 13.37
CA ARG A 114 -13.71 -1.48 14.64
C ARG A 114 -12.40 -0.78 14.40
N ILE A 115 -11.53 -1.29 13.51
CA ILE A 115 -10.27 -0.63 13.12
C ILE A 115 -10.54 0.75 12.53
N LYS A 116 -11.57 0.88 11.68
CA LYS A 116 -12.00 2.16 11.12
C LYS A 116 -12.37 3.17 12.21
N ASN A 117 -13.17 2.74 13.21
CA ASN A 117 -13.66 3.62 14.24
C ASN A 117 -12.58 4.13 15.20
N LEU A 118 -11.40 3.50 15.21
CA LEU A 118 -10.24 4.00 15.97
C LEU A 118 -9.77 5.37 15.47
N ASN A 119 -9.84 5.63 14.17
CA ASN A 119 -9.36 6.87 13.55
C ASN A 119 -10.54 7.75 13.10
N ARG A 120 -11.23 8.39 14.04
CA ARG A 120 -12.44 9.19 13.77
C ARG A 120 -12.23 10.43 12.90
N GLU A 121 -11.00 10.95 12.83
CA GLU A 121 -10.71 12.16 12.04
C GLU A 121 -10.73 11.92 10.52
N THR A 122 -10.69 10.67 10.09
CA THR A 122 -10.69 10.28 8.66
C THR A 122 -12.00 9.63 8.22
N ILE A 123 -13.11 9.89 8.91
CA ILE A 123 -14.38 9.15 8.76
C ILE A 123 -14.99 9.23 7.35
N GLU A 124 -14.89 10.36 6.65
CA GLU A 124 -15.54 10.53 5.35
C GLU A 124 -14.86 9.72 4.22
N THR A 125 -13.55 9.58 4.26
CA THR A 125 -12.78 8.83 3.25
C THR A 125 -12.58 7.35 3.60
N ASN A 126 -12.71 6.96 4.86
CA ASN A 126 -12.41 5.60 5.34
C ASN A 126 -13.58 4.60 5.17
N GLY A 127 -14.80 5.08 4.84
CA GLY A 127 -15.94 4.19 4.62
C GLY A 127 -15.72 3.22 3.47
N GLU A 128 -15.36 3.75 2.35
CA GLU A 128 -15.08 2.98 1.14
C GLU A 128 -13.86 2.08 1.31
N ILE A 129 -12.78 2.58 1.95
CA ILE A 129 -11.57 1.81 2.25
C ILE A 129 -11.89 0.58 3.13
N SER A 130 -12.75 0.75 4.14
CA SER A 130 -13.09 -0.37 5.05
C SER A 130 -13.94 -1.43 4.34
N VAL A 131 -14.91 -1.03 3.52
CA VAL A 131 -15.69 -1.95 2.69
C VAL A 131 -14.80 -2.69 1.71
N PHE A 132 -13.88 -1.99 1.07
CA PHE A 132 -12.94 -2.59 0.14
C PHE A 132 -12.00 -3.60 0.85
N LYS A 133 -11.47 -3.27 2.02
CA LYS A 133 -10.63 -4.20 2.79
C LYS A 133 -11.42 -5.43 3.24
N ALA A 134 -12.69 -5.28 3.60
CA ALA A 134 -13.56 -6.41 3.89
C ALA A 134 -13.77 -7.29 2.66
N LEU A 135 -13.88 -6.70 1.46
CA LEU A 135 -13.94 -7.44 0.20
C LEU A 135 -12.64 -8.20 -0.05
N LEU A 136 -11.49 -7.53 0.06
CA LEU A 136 -10.17 -8.17 -0.09
C LEU A 136 -9.97 -9.30 0.92
N ASN A 137 -10.45 -9.15 2.15
CA ASN A 137 -10.39 -10.21 3.15
C ASN A 137 -11.23 -11.42 2.72
N SER A 138 -12.47 -11.20 2.23
CA SER A 138 -13.31 -12.30 1.73
C SER A 138 -12.67 -13.08 0.58
N MET A 139 -11.71 -12.47 -0.11
CA MET A 139 -10.91 -13.07 -1.17
C MET A 139 -9.55 -13.61 -0.66
N GLY A 140 -9.29 -13.56 0.64
CA GLY A 140 -8.00 -13.94 1.21
C GLY A 140 -6.83 -13.01 0.86
N LYS A 141 -7.11 -11.75 0.50
CA LYS A 141 -6.11 -10.76 0.06
C LYS A 141 -5.81 -9.68 1.11
N CYS A 142 -6.53 -9.66 2.21
CA CYS A 142 -6.32 -8.68 3.28
C CYS A 142 -6.71 -9.30 4.63
N GLU A 143 -5.93 -8.96 5.64
CA GLU A 143 -6.23 -9.27 7.05
C GLU A 143 -6.12 -8.00 7.88
N GLY A 144 -6.77 -7.98 9.04
CA GLY A 144 -6.67 -6.91 10.02
C GLY A 144 -6.25 -7.43 11.38
N ALA A 145 -5.63 -6.58 12.17
CA ALA A 145 -5.34 -6.85 13.57
C ALA A 145 -5.85 -5.70 14.45
N LEU A 146 -6.31 -6.04 15.64
CA LEU A 146 -6.87 -5.12 16.61
C LEU A 146 -6.37 -5.46 18.02
N ILE A 147 -6.19 -4.44 18.83
CA ILE A 147 -5.90 -4.54 20.26
C ILE A 147 -6.98 -3.80 20.99
N SER A 148 -7.59 -4.47 21.97
CA SER A 148 -8.59 -3.89 22.86
C SER A 148 -8.11 -4.00 24.31
N VAL A 149 -8.39 -2.96 25.11
CA VAL A 149 -8.09 -2.88 26.54
C VAL A 149 -9.38 -2.49 27.26
N ASN A 150 -9.82 -3.30 28.20
CA ASN A 150 -11.08 -3.09 28.93
C ASN A 150 -12.26 -2.81 27.97
N ASP A 151 -12.46 -3.67 26.99
CA ASP A 151 -13.48 -3.58 25.93
C ASP A 151 -13.42 -2.34 25.04
N THR A 152 -12.34 -1.56 25.14
CA THR A 152 -12.09 -0.40 24.29
C THR A 152 -11.01 -0.71 23.25
N ASP A 153 -11.29 -0.47 21.98
CA ASP A 153 -10.32 -0.63 20.91
C ASP A 153 -9.27 0.48 20.97
N VAL A 154 -8.00 0.12 21.05
CA VAL A 154 -6.91 1.07 21.29
C VAL A 154 -5.90 1.14 20.17
N SER A 155 -5.69 0.08 19.41
CA SER A 155 -4.78 0.07 18.28
C SER A 155 -5.21 -0.94 17.21
N GLY A 156 -4.96 -0.63 15.94
CA GLY A 156 -5.34 -1.52 14.83
C GLY A 156 -4.63 -1.17 13.55
N GLY A 157 -4.78 -2.04 12.54
CA GLY A 157 -4.21 -1.85 11.21
C GLY A 157 -4.55 -3.01 10.28
N PHE A 158 -4.10 -2.90 9.03
CA PHE A 158 -4.35 -3.90 8.00
C PHE A 158 -3.06 -4.35 7.34
N ILE A 159 -3.07 -5.56 6.82
CA ILE A 159 -2.06 -6.10 5.91
C ILE A 159 -2.76 -6.63 4.66
N THR A 160 -2.29 -6.19 3.49
CA THR A 160 -2.81 -6.61 2.18
C THR A 160 -1.78 -7.51 1.52
N PHE A 161 -2.23 -8.57 0.89
CA PHE A 161 -1.39 -9.57 0.25
C PHE A 161 -1.48 -9.47 -1.27
N SER A 162 -0.34 -9.51 -1.91
CA SER A 162 -0.21 -9.71 -3.36
C SER A 162 0.55 -11.00 -3.66
N GLN A 163 0.79 -11.27 -4.93
CA GLN A 163 1.57 -12.43 -5.34
C GLN A 163 3.04 -12.37 -4.88
N LYS A 164 3.60 -11.17 -4.66
CA LYS A 164 5.02 -10.96 -4.38
C LYS A 164 5.31 -10.44 -2.98
N ILE A 165 4.43 -9.60 -2.48
CA ILE A 165 4.67 -8.82 -1.25
C ILE A 165 3.44 -8.75 -0.37
N SER A 166 3.66 -8.42 0.89
CA SER A 166 2.62 -7.93 1.80
C SER A 166 2.81 -6.44 2.06
N LEU A 167 1.70 -5.69 2.17
CA LEU A 167 1.71 -4.26 2.42
C LEU A 167 0.89 -3.94 3.67
N ILE A 168 1.55 -3.39 4.69
CA ILE A 168 0.89 -2.90 5.91
C ILE A 168 0.38 -1.48 5.67
N THR A 169 -0.88 -1.25 6.04
CA THR A 169 -1.55 0.05 5.89
C THR A 169 -2.41 0.38 7.10
N ASP A 170 -2.76 1.67 7.24
CA ASP A 170 -3.75 2.17 8.20
C ASP A 170 -3.47 1.78 9.65
N ILE A 171 -2.19 1.77 10.06
CA ILE A 171 -1.81 1.57 11.45
C ILE A 171 -2.23 2.81 12.25
N TYR A 172 -3.01 2.57 13.30
CA TYR A 172 -3.44 3.61 14.20
C TYR A 172 -3.40 3.15 15.67
N THR A 173 -3.01 4.06 16.55
CA THR A 173 -3.13 3.90 18.00
C THR A 173 -3.80 5.14 18.57
N ASN A 174 -4.87 4.92 19.35
CA ASN A 174 -5.62 5.98 20.03
C ASN A 174 -4.65 6.86 20.83
N GLU A 175 -4.82 8.17 20.77
CA GLU A 175 -3.90 9.15 21.36
C GLU A 175 -3.66 8.92 22.84
N GLN A 176 -4.71 8.61 23.60
CA GLN A 176 -4.63 8.35 25.03
C GLN A 176 -3.85 7.07 25.38
N HIS A 177 -3.62 6.20 24.38
CA HIS A 177 -2.93 4.92 24.53
C HIS A 177 -1.58 4.89 23.80
N ARG A 178 -1.12 6.04 23.28
CA ARG A 178 0.22 6.15 22.67
C ARG A 178 1.32 6.01 23.73
N ASN A 179 2.50 5.61 23.29
CA ASN A 179 3.67 5.36 24.15
C ASN A 179 3.53 4.20 25.17
N MET A 180 2.44 3.41 25.09
CA MET A 180 2.21 2.24 25.93
C MET A 180 2.60 0.90 25.26
N GLY A 181 3.24 0.95 24.07
CA GLY A 181 3.69 -0.24 23.35
C GLY A 181 2.70 -0.80 22.33
N TYR A 182 1.42 -0.40 22.35
CA TYR A 182 0.37 -0.96 21.49
C TYR A 182 0.65 -0.79 19.99
N GLY A 183 1.27 0.33 19.58
CA GLY A 183 1.67 0.52 18.18
C GLY A 183 2.68 -0.52 17.72
N LYS A 184 3.65 -0.91 18.57
CA LYS A 184 4.60 -1.96 18.25
C LYS A 184 3.91 -3.33 18.21
N GLU A 185 3.07 -3.61 19.19
CA GLU A 185 2.33 -4.87 19.27
C GLU A 185 1.43 -5.08 18.04
N ILE A 186 0.74 -4.02 17.55
CA ILE A 186 -0.09 -4.14 16.35
C ILE A 186 0.76 -4.42 15.11
N VAL A 187 1.93 -3.79 14.97
CA VAL A 187 2.86 -4.08 13.88
C VAL A 187 3.31 -5.54 13.94
N GLU A 188 3.68 -6.06 15.10
CA GLU A 188 4.08 -7.46 15.28
C GLU A 188 2.93 -8.43 14.94
N LYS A 189 1.69 -8.13 15.36
CA LYS A 189 0.52 -8.93 14.98
C LYS A 189 0.31 -8.96 13.46
N LEU A 190 0.42 -7.81 12.78
CA LEU A 190 0.28 -7.73 11.33
C LEU A 190 1.41 -8.48 10.59
N LEU A 191 2.65 -8.39 11.08
CA LEU A 191 3.78 -9.14 10.52
C LEU A 191 3.57 -10.66 10.62
N ASN A 192 3.00 -11.13 11.74
CA ASN A 192 2.69 -12.55 11.94
C ASN A 192 1.55 -13.05 11.03
N LEU A 193 0.73 -12.15 10.47
CA LEU A 193 -0.29 -12.48 9.48
C LEU A 193 0.27 -12.51 8.05
N SER A 194 1.52 -12.10 7.82
CA SER A 194 2.07 -12.05 6.46
C SER A 194 2.22 -13.44 5.86
N VAL A 195 1.79 -13.56 4.60
CA VAL A 195 1.98 -14.76 3.77
C VAL A 195 3.19 -14.64 2.83
N ASN A 196 3.80 -13.46 2.77
CA ASN A 196 4.99 -13.17 1.97
C ASN A 196 6.17 -12.87 2.90
N GLU A 197 7.38 -13.24 2.47
CA GLU A 197 8.61 -12.93 3.20
C GLU A 197 8.88 -11.42 3.26
N ASN A 198 8.56 -10.71 2.18
CA ASN A 198 8.78 -9.27 2.06
C ASN A 198 7.54 -8.49 2.46
N VAL A 199 7.65 -7.75 3.55
CA VAL A 199 6.60 -6.89 4.07
C VAL A 199 7.01 -5.44 3.94
N TYR A 200 6.15 -4.64 3.32
CA TYR A 200 6.37 -3.23 3.07
C TYR A 200 5.37 -2.36 3.81
N LEU A 201 5.73 -1.10 4.02
CA LEU A 201 4.85 -0.02 4.40
C LEU A 201 5.37 1.32 3.87
N ILE A 202 4.48 2.31 3.75
CA ILE A 202 4.86 3.69 3.43
C ILE A 202 4.66 4.55 4.67
N SER A 203 5.68 5.34 5.00
CA SER A 203 5.69 6.17 6.20
C SER A 203 6.09 7.61 5.90
N LYS A 204 5.58 8.53 6.72
CA LYS A 204 6.10 9.90 6.84
C LYS A 204 7.37 9.90 7.69
N GLU A 205 8.20 10.93 7.52
CA GLU A 205 9.49 11.08 8.20
C GLU A 205 9.40 10.95 9.74
N HIS A 206 8.42 11.60 10.35
CA HIS A 206 8.28 11.60 11.81
C HIS A 206 7.98 10.21 12.43
N ASN A 207 7.60 9.21 11.65
CA ASN A 207 7.36 7.84 12.12
C ASN A 207 8.53 6.88 11.83
N LEU A 208 9.60 7.33 11.15
CA LEU A 208 10.69 6.44 10.73
C LEU A 208 11.36 5.74 11.91
N GLU A 209 11.66 6.48 12.98
CA GLU A 209 12.31 5.92 14.16
C GLU A 209 11.45 4.86 14.86
N PHE A 210 10.13 5.00 14.81
CA PHE A 210 9.21 3.99 15.31
C PHE A 210 9.30 2.70 14.49
N TYR A 211 9.26 2.81 13.16
CA TYR A 211 9.31 1.62 12.29
C TYR A 211 10.69 0.96 12.28
N LYS A 212 11.78 1.72 12.39
CA LYS A 212 13.12 1.17 12.59
C LYS A 212 13.20 0.31 13.87
N LYS A 213 12.60 0.78 14.97
CA LYS A 213 12.48 -0.01 16.22
C LYS A 213 11.62 -1.27 16.06
N CYS A 214 10.72 -1.29 15.09
CA CYS A 214 9.97 -2.49 14.69
C CYS A 214 10.77 -3.39 13.73
N GLY A 215 12.00 -3.03 13.36
CA GLY A 215 12.90 -3.80 12.50
C GLY A 215 12.69 -3.60 11.00
N PHE A 216 12.07 -2.49 10.60
CA PHE A 216 11.99 -2.09 9.20
C PHE A 216 13.21 -1.28 8.79
N GLU A 217 13.60 -1.44 7.53
CA GLU A 217 14.67 -0.69 6.88
C GLU A 217 14.08 0.22 5.80
N ILE A 218 14.66 1.41 5.60
CA ILE A 218 14.30 2.31 4.52
C ILE A 218 14.93 1.77 3.24
N VAL A 219 14.11 1.49 2.23
CA VAL A 219 14.60 1.02 0.92
C VAL A 219 14.51 2.09 -0.16
N LYS A 220 13.58 3.04 -0.03
CA LYS A 220 13.41 4.10 -1.04
C LYS A 220 12.77 5.35 -0.44
N GLU A 221 13.21 6.52 -0.90
CA GLU A 221 12.45 7.77 -0.77
C GLU A 221 11.46 7.88 -1.93
N ILE A 222 10.23 8.28 -1.64
CA ILE A 222 9.18 8.47 -2.64
C ILE A 222 8.50 9.81 -2.45
N TYR A 223 8.01 10.37 -3.54
CA TYR A 223 7.29 11.63 -3.56
C TYR A 223 5.87 11.36 -4.08
N VAL A 224 4.87 11.48 -3.21
CA VAL A 224 3.47 11.11 -3.49
C VAL A 224 2.51 12.15 -2.93
#